data_82f3f76ade117bf25e240063c9a1f93d
#
_entry.id   82f3f76ade117bf25e240063c9a1f93d
#
_cell.length_a   1.000
_cell.length_b   1.000
_cell.length_c   1.000
_cell.angle_alpha   90.00
_cell.angle_beta   90.00
_cell.angle_gamma   90.00
#
_symmetry.space_group_name_H-M   'P 1'
#
loop_
_entity.id
_entity.type
_entity.pdbx_description
1 polymer ?
#
loop_
_entity_poly.entity_id
_entity_poly.type
_entity_poly.pdbx_seq_one_letter_code
_entity_poly.pdbx_strand_id
1 'polypeptide(L)'
;MYSTLRSQGYLNVGYIDDSYLQGDSKTDCRSNILTTLTLFESLGFLIDHEKSVLQPCQKLAFLGFLLDSVNMKVFLTEEKTEKIILACQQLLKKSIISIREVAQVIGLLVSSLPAVQYGPLFYRSLEIDKNRALQQNNGNYEANMTLSSESISELRWWVTNLPTACKSITMDNPDIEMATDASKLGWGAVCNGQSAQGMWSPFEKQKHINELELLAVYFGFKSFQPLLKGKHVCIKTDNSTTVCYLNAMGTLNPLRATNLLKVFGCTVWKMISG
;
A
#
# COMPACT_ATOMS: atom_id res chain seq x y z
N MET A 1 26.04 6.52 14.60
CA MET A 1 26.59 6.23 13.26
C MET A 1 25.80 6.91 12.16
N TYR A 2 24.61 6.45 11.77
CA TYR A 2 23.79 7.12 10.74
C TYR A 2 23.38 8.57 11.08
N SER A 3 23.14 8.89 12.35
CA SER A 3 22.86 10.27 12.79
C SER A 3 24.03 11.21 12.51
N THR A 4 25.27 10.76 12.69
CA THR A 4 26.48 11.52 12.39
C THR A 4 26.60 11.83 10.89
N LEU A 5 26.31 10.84 10.03
CA LEU A 5 26.30 11.06 8.58
C LEU A 5 25.20 12.04 8.17
N ARG A 6 23.99 11.91 8.74
CA ARG A 6 22.87 12.84 8.47
C ARG A 6 23.15 14.26 8.92
N SER A 7 23.86 14.46 10.04
CA SER A 7 24.26 15.81 10.49
C SER A 7 25.26 16.48 9.55
N GLN A 8 25.94 15.69 8.71
CA GLN A 8 26.83 16.16 7.63
C GLN A 8 26.11 16.32 6.27
N GLY A 9 24.77 16.11 6.23
CA GLY A 9 23.96 16.23 5.03
C GLY A 9 23.87 14.97 4.18
N TYR A 10 24.45 13.83 4.60
CA TYR A 10 24.36 12.57 3.86
C TYR A 10 23.08 11.83 4.13
N LEU A 11 22.31 11.55 3.08
CA LEU A 11 21.09 10.75 3.18
C LEU A 11 21.43 9.27 3.24
N ASN A 12 20.92 8.60 4.27
CA ASN A 12 21.16 7.18 4.50
C ASN A 12 20.05 6.52 5.29
N VAL A 13 19.87 5.23 5.06
CA VAL A 13 18.98 4.34 5.83
C VAL A 13 19.72 3.05 6.12
N GLY A 14 19.72 2.61 7.37
CA GLY A 14 20.24 1.31 7.78
C GLY A 14 19.13 0.38 8.22
N TYR A 15 19.26 -0.89 7.87
CA TYR A 15 18.40 -1.96 8.33
C TYR A 15 19.26 -3.19 8.67
N ILE A 16 19.45 -3.46 9.95
CA ILE A 16 20.35 -4.51 10.46
C ILE A 16 21.74 -4.33 9.84
N ASP A 17 22.18 -5.23 8.96
CA ASP A 17 23.48 -5.23 8.30
C ASP A 17 23.48 -4.48 6.96
N ASP A 18 22.30 -4.15 6.43
CA ASP A 18 22.16 -3.49 5.14
C ASP A 18 22.11 -1.97 5.28
N SER A 19 22.79 -1.28 4.35
CA SER A 19 22.82 0.19 4.29
C SER A 19 22.41 0.67 2.90
N TYR A 20 21.47 1.63 2.85
CA TYR A 20 21.12 2.35 1.63
C TYR A 20 21.63 3.79 1.73
N LEU A 21 22.37 4.22 0.74
CA LEU A 21 22.95 5.58 0.66
C LEU A 21 22.43 6.29 -0.59
N GLN A 22 22.14 7.57 -0.45
CA GLN A 22 21.59 8.39 -1.52
C GLN A 22 22.37 9.69 -1.67
N GLY A 23 22.39 10.24 -2.90
CA GLY A 23 22.90 11.57 -3.23
C GLY A 23 22.11 12.16 -4.39
N ASP A 24 22.06 13.47 -4.47
CA ASP A 24 21.35 14.23 -5.52
C ASP A 24 22.06 14.10 -6.87
N SER A 25 23.35 13.83 -6.85
CA SER A 25 24.18 13.56 -8.02
C SER A 25 25.02 12.30 -7.82
N LYS A 26 25.61 11.80 -8.93
CA LYS A 26 26.57 10.70 -8.87
C LYS A 26 27.77 11.03 -7.98
N THR A 27 28.23 12.28 -7.99
CA THR A 27 29.34 12.76 -7.18
C THR A 27 28.98 12.77 -5.70
N ASP A 28 27.80 13.29 -5.35
CA ASP A 28 27.32 13.35 -3.97
C ASP A 28 27.09 11.95 -3.40
N CYS A 29 26.49 11.07 -4.19
CA CYS A 29 26.33 9.66 -3.81
C CYS A 29 27.68 8.98 -3.56
N ARG A 30 28.68 9.23 -4.42
CA ARG A 30 30.03 8.70 -4.23
C ARG A 30 30.72 9.24 -2.98
N SER A 31 30.56 10.53 -2.70
CA SER A 31 31.05 11.17 -1.48
C SER A 31 30.43 10.54 -0.23
N ASN A 32 29.08 10.34 -0.24
CA ASN A 32 28.37 9.65 0.83
C ASN A 32 28.94 8.23 1.05
N ILE A 33 29.13 7.45 -0.01
CA ILE A 33 29.69 6.10 0.08
C ILE A 33 31.06 6.14 0.76
N LEU A 34 32.00 6.98 0.27
CA LEU A 34 33.34 7.05 0.81
C LEU A 34 33.36 7.47 2.29
N THR A 35 32.59 8.50 2.64
CA THR A 35 32.51 8.98 4.03
C THR A 35 31.89 7.90 4.93
N THR A 36 30.88 7.18 4.45
CA THR A 36 30.25 6.09 5.21
C THR A 36 31.21 4.93 5.43
N LEU A 37 31.94 4.49 4.40
CA LEU A 37 32.94 3.44 4.51
C LEU A 37 34.02 3.81 5.51
N THR A 38 34.61 5.01 5.39
CA THR A 38 35.63 5.50 6.33
C THR A 38 35.14 5.53 7.76
N LEU A 39 33.92 5.99 7.99
CA LEU A 39 33.33 6.02 9.33
C LEU A 39 33.12 4.59 9.88
N PHE A 40 32.58 3.69 9.07
CA PHE A 40 32.30 2.32 9.50
C PHE A 40 33.58 1.56 9.82
N GLU A 41 34.60 1.66 8.97
CA GLU A 41 35.91 1.07 9.19
C GLU A 41 36.59 1.63 10.46
N SER A 42 36.51 2.95 10.68
CA SER A 42 37.05 3.60 11.89
C SER A 42 36.38 3.11 13.20
N LEU A 43 35.13 2.64 13.09
CA LEU A 43 34.35 2.08 14.19
C LEU A 43 34.48 0.55 14.32
N GLY A 44 35.29 -0.08 13.46
CA GLY A 44 35.59 -1.51 13.51
C GLY A 44 34.54 -2.40 12.79
N PHE A 45 33.66 -1.82 11.96
CA PHE A 45 32.76 -2.63 11.15
C PHE A 45 33.49 -3.24 9.97
N LEU A 46 33.19 -4.50 9.69
CA LEU A 46 33.69 -5.20 8.51
C LEU A 46 32.71 -4.99 7.36
N ILE A 47 33.21 -4.47 6.24
CA ILE A 47 32.42 -4.25 5.05
C ILE A 47 32.58 -5.44 4.11
N ASP A 48 31.47 -6.06 3.71
CA ASP A 48 31.44 -7.09 2.67
C ASP A 48 31.46 -6.42 1.30
N HIS A 49 32.64 -6.22 0.74
CA HIS A 49 32.83 -5.55 -0.55
C HIS A 49 32.25 -6.34 -1.72
N GLU A 50 32.16 -7.67 -1.61
CA GLU A 50 31.63 -8.53 -2.69
C GLU A 50 30.10 -8.41 -2.82
N LYS A 51 29.41 -8.27 -1.68
CA LYS A 51 27.94 -8.07 -1.64
C LYS A 51 27.52 -6.61 -1.75
N SER A 52 28.43 -5.67 -1.56
CA SER A 52 28.11 -4.25 -1.54
C SER A 52 28.19 -3.62 -2.94
N VAL A 53 27.16 -2.86 -3.31
CA VAL A 53 27.15 -2.05 -4.52
C VAL A 53 27.78 -0.69 -4.21
N LEU A 54 29.08 -0.55 -4.42
CA LEU A 54 29.85 0.65 -4.10
C LEU A 54 29.93 1.69 -5.24
N GLN A 55 29.39 1.37 -6.41
CA GLN A 55 29.27 2.31 -7.52
C GLN A 55 27.86 2.90 -7.55
N PRO A 56 27.73 4.25 -7.55
CA PRO A 56 26.43 4.88 -7.67
C PRO A 56 25.67 4.40 -8.90
N CYS A 57 24.45 3.93 -8.70
CA CYS A 57 23.58 3.45 -9.76
C CYS A 57 22.15 4.00 -9.57
N GLN A 58 21.38 4.02 -10.65
CA GLN A 58 20.01 4.55 -10.64
C GLN A 58 18.94 3.45 -10.46
N LYS A 59 19.37 2.18 -10.51
CA LYS A 59 18.55 1.01 -10.19
C LYS A 59 19.29 0.16 -9.19
N LEU A 60 18.72 0.00 -8.00
CA LEU A 60 19.36 -0.71 -6.90
C LEU A 60 18.35 -1.64 -6.22
N ALA A 61 18.75 -2.89 -6.04
CA ALA A 61 18.00 -3.83 -5.20
C ALA A 61 18.34 -3.58 -3.72
N PHE A 62 17.32 -3.37 -2.88
CA PHE A 62 17.46 -3.18 -1.45
C PHE A 62 16.26 -3.79 -0.72
N LEU A 63 16.49 -4.69 0.25
CA LEU A 63 15.48 -5.39 1.05
C LEU A 63 14.36 -6.07 0.22
N GLY A 64 14.75 -6.65 -0.91
CA GLY A 64 13.80 -7.32 -1.82
C GLY A 64 12.95 -6.38 -2.67
N PHE A 65 13.35 -5.10 -2.77
CA PHE A 65 12.77 -4.11 -3.67
C PHE A 65 13.82 -3.64 -4.68
N LEU A 66 13.38 -3.36 -5.89
CA LEU A 66 14.16 -2.67 -6.91
C LEU A 66 13.74 -1.20 -6.92
N LEU A 67 14.63 -0.33 -6.49
CA LEU A 67 14.46 1.13 -6.50
C LEU A 67 14.94 1.67 -7.85
N ASP A 68 14.09 2.35 -8.60
CA ASP A 68 14.39 2.98 -9.89
C ASP A 68 14.25 4.50 -9.74
N SER A 69 15.37 5.19 -9.59
CA SER A 69 15.41 6.65 -9.43
C SER A 69 15.21 7.42 -10.74
N VAL A 70 15.33 6.76 -11.90
CA VAL A 70 15.04 7.39 -13.21
C VAL A 70 13.53 7.54 -13.38
N ASN A 71 12.80 6.45 -13.15
CA ASN A 71 11.34 6.43 -13.29
C ASN A 71 10.62 6.80 -11.99
N MET A 72 11.35 7.04 -10.90
CA MET A 72 10.84 7.30 -9.56
C MET A 72 9.80 6.25 -9.13
N LYS A 73 10.17 4.97 -9.27
CA LYS A 73 9.31 3.82 -8.98
C LYS A 73 10.01 2.78 -8.12
N VAL A 74 9.22 2.06 -7.35
CA VAL A 74 9.62 0.87 -6.60
C VAL A 74 8.94 -0.34 -7.21
N PHE A 75 9.71 -1.39 -7.45
CA PHE A 75 9.27 -2.70 -7.89
C PHE A 75 9.68 -3.74 -6.86
N LEU A 76 9.11 -4.93 -6.91
CA LEU A 76 9.67 -6.09 -6.23
C LEU A 76 10.84 -6.64 -7.04
N THR A 77 11.79 -7.30 -6.37
CA THR A 77 12.78 -8.13 -7.08
C THR A 77 12.08 -9.34 -7.72
N GLU A 78 12.67 -9.88 -8.78
CA GLU A 78 12.15 -11.07 -9.47
C GLU A 78 11.95 -12.24 -8.50
N GLU A 79 12.95 -12.53 -7.68
CA GLU A 79 12.92 -13.59 -6.67
C GLU A 79 11.76 -13.43 -5.69
N LYS A 80 11.54 -12.21 -5.16
CA LYS A 80 10.45 -11.93 -4.23
C LYS A 80 9.08 -12.04 -4.92
N THR A 81 8.99 -11.60 -6.17
CA THR A 81 7.78 -11.71 -7.00
C THR A 81 7.39 -13.17 -7.21
N GLU A 82 8.35 -14.00 -7.67
CA GLU A 82 8.13 -15.43 -7.90
C GLU A 82 7.73 -16.16 -6.61
N LYS A 83 8.41 -15.89 -5.51
CA LYS A 83 8.11 -16.47 -4.20
C LYS A 83 6.66 -16.20 -3.79
N ILE A 84 6.17 -14.98 -3.95
CA ILE A 84 4.80 -14.59 -3.60
C ILE A 84 3.80 -15.29 -4.52
N ILE A 85 4.04 -15.27 -5.83
CA ILE A 85 3.17 -15.92 -6.82
C ILE A 85 3.03 -17.41 -6.52
N LEU A 86 4.15 -18.10 -6.30
CA LEU A 86 4.16 -19.52 -5.96
C LEU A 86 3.37 -19.81 -4.69
N ALA A 87 3.56 -19.00 -3.64
CA ALA A 87 2.84 -19.15 -2.38
C ALA A 87 1.31 -18.98 -2.57
N CYS A 88 0.88 -17.97 -3.34
CA CYS A 88 -0.53 -17.77 -3.67
C CYS A 88 -1.10 -18.94 -4.48
N GLN A 89 -0.37 -19.42 -5.49
CA GLN A 89 -0.78 -20.55 -6.32
C GLN A 89 -0.88 -21.85 -5.53
N GLN A 90 0.02 -22.07 -4.55
CA GLN A 90 -0.03 -23.23 -3.68
C GLN A 90 -1.30 -23.25 -2.82
N LEU A 91 -1.69 -22.09 -2.23
CA LEU A 91 -2.96 -22.00 -1.50
C LEU A 91 -4.17 -22.24 -2.40
N LEU A 92 -4.15 -21.73 -3.63
CA LEU A 92 -5.25 -21.92 -4.59
C LEU A 92 -5.44 -23.37 -5.05
N LYS A 93 -4.37 -24.19 -5.00
CA LYS A 93 -4.40 -25.60 -5.44
C LYS A 93 -4.75 -26.59 -4.32
N LYS A 94 -4.57 -26.18 -3.06
CA LYS A 94 -4.79 -27.07 -1.90
C LYS A 94 -6.26 -27.14 -1.54
N SER A 95 -6.75 -28.34 -1.30
CA SER A 95 -8.08 -28.58 -0.72
C SER A 95 -8.12 -28.47 0.80
N ILE A 96 -6.98 -28.71 1.45
CA ILE A 96 -6.82 -28.61 2.90
C ILE A 96 -5.68 -27.62 3.16
N ILE A 97 -5.97 -26.57 3.91
CA ILE A 97 -5.05 -25.45 4.16
C ILE A 97 -5.01 -25.20 5.66
N SER A 98 -3.82 -25.10 6.25
CA SER A 98 -3.68 -24.71 7.65
C SER A 98 -3.77 -23.18 7.81
N ILE A 99 -4.21 -22.74 8.98
CA ILE A 99 -4.24 -21.30 9.33
C ILE A 99 -2.82 -20.69 9.24
N ARG A 100 -1.79 -21.46 9.59
CA ARG A 100 -0.39 -21.05 9.49
C ARG A 100 0.03 -20.75 8.06
N GLU A 101 -0.34 -21.56 7.10
CA GLU A 101 -0.02 -21.33 5.69
C GLU A 101 -0.66 -20.03 5.17
N VAL A 102 -1.91 -19.78 5.52
CA VAL A 102 -2.60 -18.53 5.17
C VAL A 102 -1.91 -17.33 5.83
N ALA A 103 -1.53 -17.43 7.11
CA ALA A 103 -0.82 -16.37 7.82
C ALA A 103 0.55 -16.06 7.18
N GLN A 104 1.28 -17.08 6.75
CA GLN A 104 2.56 -16.90 6.03
C GLN A 104 2.37 -16.16 4.70
N VAL A 105 1.35 -16.53 3.92
CA VAL A 105 1.06 -15.84 2.67
C VAL A 105 0.65 -14.39 2.94
N ILE A 106 -0.21 -14.12 3.91
CA ILE A 106 -0.56 -12.74 4.30
C ILE A 106 0.72 -11.96 4.66
N GLY A 107 1.65 -12.52 5.42
CA GLY A 107 2.93 -11.89 5.75
C GLY A 107 3.75 -11.52 4.49
N LEU A 108 3.82 -12.42 3.50
CA LEU A 108 4.47 -12.15 2.22
C LEU A 108 3.78 -11.01 1.46
N LEU A 109 2.45 -11.02 1.38
CA LEU A 109 1.66 -9.97 0.72
C LEU A 109 1.88 -8.62 1.40
N VAL A 110 1.79 -8.54 2.72
CA VAL A 110 2.00 -7.32 3.50
C VAL A 110 3.42 -6.79 3.32
N SER A 111 4.43 -7.67 3.32
CA SER A 111 5.83 -7.28 3.10
C SER A 111 6.11 -6.70 1.71
N SER A 112 5.20 -6.89 0.76
CA SER A 112 5.33 -6.41 -0.63
C SER A 112 4.62 -5.07 -0.90
N LEU A 113 3.76 -4.60 0.02
CA LEU A 113 2.94 -3.39 -0.15
C LEU A 113 3.72 -2.11 -0.51
N PRO A 114 4.99 -1.91 -0.10
CA PRO A 114 5.76 -0.76 -0.55
C PRO A 114 5.95 -0.67 -2.07
N ALA A 115 5.87 -1.80 -2.81
CA ALA A 115 6.00 -1.84 -4.26
C ALA A 115 4.68 -2.17 -4.99
N VAL A 116 3.59 -2.46 -4.26
CA VAL A 116 2.31 -2.87 -4.86
C VAL A 116 1.23 -1.87 -4.47
N GLN A 117 0.99 -0.91 -5.35
CA GLN A 117 0.15 0.27 -5.06
C GLN A 117 -1.24 -0.11 -4.54
N TYR A 118 -1.90 -1.09 -5.15
CA TYR A 118 -3.25 -1.52 -4.77
C TYR A 118 -3.28 -2.77 -3.87
N GLY A 119 -2.11 -3.28 -3.49
CA GLY A 119 -1.98 -4.45 -2.62
C GLY A 119 -2.84 -4.40 -1.34
N PRO A 120 -2.92 -3.24 -0.64
CA PRO A 120 -3.73 -3.14 0.57
C PRO A 120 -5.21 -3.49 0.40
N LEU A 121 -5.76 -3.40 -0.83
CA LEU A 121 -7.15 -3.73 -1.15
C LEU A 121 -7.42 -5.23 -1.28
N PHE A 122 -6.39 -6.07 -1.46
CA PHE A 122 -6.53 -7.45 -1.93
C PHE A 122 -5.94 -8.51 -0.99
N TYR A 123 -5.95 -8.31 0.33
CA TYR A 123 -5.59 -9.34 1.31
C TYR A 123 -6.51 -9.36 2.54
N ARG A 124 -7.50 -8.47 2.58
CA ARG A 124 -8.37 -8.31 3.75
C ARG A 124 -9.32 -9.47 3.98
N SER A 125 -9.84 -10.05 2.92
CA SER A 125 -10.71 -11.23 3.03
C SER A 125 -9.92 -12.41 3.58
N LEU A 126 -8.66 -12.58 3.15
CA LEU A 126 -7.74 -13.58 3.72
C LEU A 126 -7.51 -13.37 5.21
N GLU A 127 -7.34 -12.12 5.63
CA GLU A 127 -7.14 -11.76 7.04
C GLU A 127 -8.40 -12.03 7.89
N ILE A 128 -9.58 -11.74 7.35
CA ILE A 128 -10.88 -12.03 7.98
C ILE A 128 -11.07 -13.53 8.13
N ASP A 129 -10.86 -14.30 7.07
CA ASP A 129 -10.99 -15.78 7.10
C ASP A 129 -10.02 -16.39 8.11
N LYS A 130 -8.75 -15.96 8.10
CA LYS A 130 -7.75 -16.39 9.08
C LYS A 130 -8.17 -16.09 10.52
N ASN A 131 -8.61 -14.85 10.79
CA ASN A 131 -9.00 -14.44 12.14
C ASN A 131 -10.24 -15.20 12.64
N ARG A 132 -11.22 -15.43 11.77
CA ARG A 132 -12.41 -16.25 12.05
C ARG A 132 -12.01 -17.68 12.39
N ALA A 133 -11.16 -18.30 11.58
CA ALA A 133 -10.67 -19.65 11.81
C ALA A 133 -9.86 -19.76 13.12
N LEU A 134 -9.02 -18.80 13.45
CA LEU A 134 -8.28 -18.77 14.72
C LEU A 134 -9.22 -18.70 15.92
N GLN A 135 -10.26 -17.86 15.86
CA GLN A 135 -11.26 -17.78 16.94
C GLN A 135 -12.00 -19.12 17.13
N GLN A 136 -12.40 -19.77 16.04
CA GLN A 136 -13.09 -21.07 16.08
C GLN A 136 -12.21 -22.22 16.59
N ASN A 137 -10.90 -22.12 16.45
CA ASN A 137 -9.92 -23.13 16.84
C ASN A 137 -9.07 -22.71 18.05
N ASN A 138 -9.56 -21.82 18.90
CA ASN A 138 -8.90 -21.37 20.13
C ASN A 138 -7.42 -20.94 19.93
N GLY A 139 -7.13 -20.28 18.80
CA GLY A 139 -5.79 -19.79 18.49
C GLY A 139 -4.82 -20.83 17.91
N ASN A 140 -5.28 -22.02 17.59
CA ASN A 140 -4.43 -23.08 17.03
C ASN A 140 -4.14 -22.83 15.55
N TYR A 141 -2.91 -22.40 15.23
CA TYR A 141 -2.45 -22.16 13.86
C TYR A 141 -2.30 -23.41 12.99
N GLU A 142 -2.21 -24.60 13.60
CA GLU A 142 -2.11 -25.88 12.86
C GLU A 142 -3.48 -26.42 12.45
N ALA A 143 -4.56 -25.81 12.92
CA ALA A 143 -5.91 -26.19 12.50
C ALA A 143 -6.16 -25.87 11.03
N ASN A 144 -7.00 -26.69 10.41
CA ASN A 144 -7.43 -26.49 9.02
C ASN A 144 -8.45 -25.36 8.91
N MET A 145 -8.44 -24.67 7.78
CA MET A 145 -9.41 -23.65 7.42
C MET A 145 -9.78 -23.74 5.94
N THR A 146 -10.87 -23.07 5.58
CA THR A 146 -11.31 -22.88 4.20
C THR A 146 -11.26 -21.43 3.82
N LEU A 147 -10.98 -21.14 2.55
CA LEU A 147 -10.99 -19.79 2.01
C LEU A 147 -12.39 -19.45 1.48
N SER A 148 -12.82 -18.22 1.71
CA SER A 148 -14.01 -17.64 1.06
C SER A 148 -13.77 -17.39 -0.43
N SER A 149 -14.85 -17.21 -1.19
CA SER A 149 -14.78 -16.79 -2.60
C SER A 149 -14.02 -15.49 -2.79
N GLU A 150 -14.16 -14.57 -1.86
CA GLU A 150 -13.47 -13.27 -1.81
C GLU A 150 -11.96 -13.47 -1.63
N SER A 151 -11.54 -14.31 -0.70
CA SER A 151 -10.13 -14.66 -0.47
C SER A 151 -9.49 -15.32 -1.70
N ILE A 152 -10.22 -16.22 -2.35
CA ILE A 152 -9.77 -16.84 -3.60
C ILE A 152 -9.61 -15.80 -4.71
N SER A 153 -10.55 -14.85 -4.81
CA SER A 153 -10.46 -13.74 -5.77
C SER A 153 -9.26 -12.84 -5.50
N GLU A 154 -8.97 -12.53 -4.23
CA GLU A 154 -7.80 -11.75 -3.83
C GLU A 154 -6.50 -12.46 -4.20
N LEU A 155 -6.34 -13.73 -3.91
CA LEU A 155 -5.16 -14.52 -4.31
C LEU A 155 -4.96 -14.54 -5.84
N ARG A 156 -6.04 -14.69 -6.62
CA ARG A 156 -5.98 -14.62 -8.09
C ARG A 156 -5.55 -13.24 -8.56
N TRP A 157 -6.03 -12.18 -7.92
CA TRP A 157 -5.59 -10.82 -8.24
C TRP A 157 -4.07 -10.68 -8.06
N TRP A 158 -3.51 -11.18 -6.96
CA TRP A 158 -2.06 -11.15 -6.71
C TRP A 158 -1.29 -11.90 -7.80
N VAL A 159 -1.69 -13.11 -8.13
CA VAL A 159 -1.03 -13.92 -9.17
C VAL A 159 -1.02 -13.20 -10.54
N THR A 160 -2.11 -12.51 -10.86
CA THR A 160 -2.25 -11.83 -12.16
C THR A 160 -1.52 -10.49 -12.22
N ASN A 161 -1.58 -9.69 -11.15
CA ASN A 161 -1.13 -8.30 -11.19
C ASN A 161 0.29 -8.09 -10.66
N LEU A 162 0.81 -9.00 -9.82
CA LEU A 162 2.11 -8.83 -9.20
C LEU A 162 3.29 -8.72 -10.19
N PRO A 163 3.32 -9.46 -11.33
CA PRO A 163 4.43 -9.38 -12.29
C PRO A 163 4.68 -7.97 -12.86
N THR A 164 3.64 -7.15 -12.92
CA THR A 164 3.72 -5.79 -13.47
C THR A 164 3.54 -4.70 -12.41
N ALA A 165 3.40 -5.10 -11.15
CA ALA A 165 3.15 -4.18 -10.07
C ALA A 165 4.34 -3.25 -9.80
N CYS A 166 4.02 -1.97 -9.60
CA CYS A 166 4.98 -0.98 -9.12
C CYS A 166 4.24 0.10 -8.33
N LYS A 167 5.01 0.88 -7.58
CA LYS A 167 4.49 2.06 -6.88
C LYS A 167 5.38 3.26 -7.17
N SER A 168 4.77 4.44 -7.40
CA SER A 168 5.51 5.69 -7.54
C SER A 168 6.11 6.10 -6.19
N ILE A 169 7.35 6.57 -6.21
CA ILE A 169 8.03 7.17 -5.06
C ILE A 169 7.59 8.64 -4.92
N THR A 170 7.33 9.31 -6.04
CA THR A 170 6.83 10.68 -6.06
C THR A 170 5.31 10.70 -5.99
N MET A 171 4.78 11.71 -5.34
CA MET A 171 3.36 12.05 -5.43
C MET A 171 3.21 13.13 -6.49
N ASP A 172 2.52 12.81 -7.58
CA ASP A 172 2.15 13.80 -8.59
C ASP A 172 1.08 14.74 -8.02
N ASN A 173 1.04 15.96 -8.52
CA ASN A 173 -0.05 16.88 -8.21
C ASN A 173 -1.35 16.29 -8.73
N PRO A 174 -2.47 16.44 -8.00
CA PRO A 174 -3.75 15.93 -8.47
C PRO A 174 -4.19 16.69 -9.72
N ASP A 175 -4.76 15.96 -10.69
CA ASP A 175 -5.35 16.53 -11.89
C ASP A 175 -6.66 17.26 -11.61
N ILE A 176 -7.36 16.84 -10.56
CA ILE A 176 -8.69 17.35 -10.21
C ILE A 176 -8.96 17.17 -8.71
N GLU A 177 -9.73 18.12 -8.16
CA GLU A 177 -10.16 18.07 -6.78
C GLU A 177 -11.68 17.79 -6.69
N MET A 178 -12.06 16.97 -5.72
CA MET A 178 -13.45 16.71 -5.36
C MET A 178 -13.62 16.90 -3.85
N ALA A 179 -14.50 17.82 -3.45
CA ALA A 179 -14.87 17.98 -2.05
C ALA A 179 -16.16 17.20 -1.76
N THR A 180 -16.24 16.59 -0.57
CA THR A 180 -17.42 15.83 -0.14
C THR A 180 -17.72 16.11 1.33
N ASP A 181 -19.01 16.08 1.66
CA ASP A 181 -19.52 16.25 3.02
C ASP A 181 -20.77 15.38 3.24
N ALA A 182 -21.02 14.97 4.47
CA ALA A 182 -22.18 14.20 4.86
C ALA A 182 -22.81 14.70 6.16
N SER A 183 -24.12 14.67 6.19
CA SER A 183 -24.92 14.86 7.40
C SER A 183 -25.77 13.62 7.69
N LYS A 184 -26.53 13.63 8.76
CA LYS A 184 -27.56 12.59 8.99
C LYS A 184 -28.73 12.64 8.00
N LEU A 185 -28.88 13.73 7.26
CA LEU A 185 -30.01 13.92 6.31
C LEU A 185 -29.64 13.50 4.90
N GLY A 186 -28.41 13.82 4.46
CA GLY A 186 -27.97 13.60 3.09
C GLY A 186 -26.47 13.82 2.91
N TRP A 187 -26.04 13.78 1.67
CA TRP A 187 -24.66 13.97 1.23
C TRP A 187 -24.56 15.07 0.16
N GLY A 188 -23.39 15.67 0.08
CA GLY A 188 -23.02 16.62 -0.94
C GLY A 188 -21.64 16.33 -1.50
N ALA A 189 -21.43 16.66 -2.77
CA ALA A 189 -20.13 16.60 -3.43
C ALA A 189 -19.98 17.74 -4.44
N VAL A 190 -18.78 18.29 -4.55
CA VAL A 190 -18.44 19.35 -5.52
C VAL A 190 -17.17 18.95 -6.25
N CYS A 191 -17.18 19.02 -7.58
CA CYS A 191 -16.05 18.71 -8.43
C CYS A 191 -16.02 19.66 -9.63
N ASN A 192 -14.92 20.37 -9.82
CA ASN A 192 -14.73 21.30 -10.94
C ASN A 192 -15.90 22.29 -11.14
N GLY A 193 -16.40 22.87 -10.04
CA GLY A 193 -17.53 23.82 -10.06
C GLY A 193 -18.91 23.19 -10.25
N GLN A 194 -19.02 21.89 -10.47
CA GLN A 194 -20.27 21.16 -10.51
C GLN A 194 -20.59 20.59 -9.14
N SER A 195 -21.88 20.58 -8.74
CA SER A 195 -22.35 20.01 -7.49
C SER A 195 -23.28 18.82 -7.73
N ALA A 196 -23.18 17.83 -6.85
CA ALA A 196 -24.11 16.72 -6.75
C ALA A 196 -24.51 16.54 -5.29
N GLN A 197 -25.76 16.16 -5.03
CA GLN A 197 -26.27 15.94 -3.68
C GLN A 197 -27.39 14.91 -3.68
N GLY A 198 -27.67 14.34 -2.51
CA GLY A 198 -28.76 13.39 -2.37
C GLY A 198 -29.16 13.18 -0.90
N MET A 199 -30.37 12.67 -0.72
CA MET A 199 -30.88 12.26 0.60
C MET A 199 -30.55 10.80 0.84
N TRP A 200 -30.25 10.47 2.10
CA TRP A 200 -30.06 9.07 2.51
C TRP A 200 -31.36 8.30 2.48
N SER A 201 -31.33 7.05 2.04
CA SER A 201 -32.42 6.11 2.28
C SER A 201 -32.60 5.83 3.77
N PRO A 202 -33.76 5.32 4.20
CA PRO A 202 -33.99 4.95 5.61
C PRO A 202 -32.96 4.00 6.20
N PHE A 203 -32.41 3.11 5.37
CA PHE A 203 -31.35 2.17 5.77
C PHE A 203 -29.99 2.87 5.95
N GLU A 204 -29.65 3.81 5.07
CA GLU A 204 -28.38 4.55 5.14
C GLU A 204 -28.38 5.51 6.33
N LYS A 205 -29.50 6.17 6.66
CA LYS A 205 -29.62 7.07 7.82
C LYS A 205 -29.24 6.43 9.16
N GLN A 206 -29.36 5.12 9.28
CA GLN A 206 -29.03 4.37 10.50
C GLN A 206 -27.52 4.16 10.69
N LYS A 207 -26.71 4.44 9.65
CA LYS A 207 -25.27 4.25 9.70
C LYS A 207 -24.56 5.30 10.56
N HIS A 208 -23.39 4.93 11.06
CA HIS A 208 -22.51 5.88 11.73
C HIS A 208 -22.08 7.00 10.79
N ILE A 209 -21.86 8.22 11.32
CA ILE A 209 -21.49 9.37 10.48
C ILE A 209 -20.24 9.09 9.64
N ASN A 210 -19.22 8.42 10.18
CA ASN A 210 -18.02 8.06 9.41
C ASN A 210 -18.31 7.13 8.21
N GLU A 211 -19.34 6.27 8.30
CA GLU A 211 -19.80 5.48 7.14
C GLU A 211 -20.54 6.34 6.12
N LEU A 212 -21.30 7.32 6.58
CA LEU A 212 -22.00 8.26 5.71
C LEU A 212 -21.03 9.14 4.94
N GLU A 213 -19.95 9.60 5.58
CA GLU A 213 -18.86 10.33 4.93
C GLU A 213 -18.20 9.52 3.82
N LEU A 214 -17.89 8.25 4.08
CA LEU A 214 -17.36 7.35 3.04
C LEU A 214 -18.37 7.12 1.90
N LEU A 215 -19.66 7.04 2.22
CA LEU A 215 -20.70 6.94 1.20
C LEU A 215 -20.84 8.23 0.40
N ALA A 216 -20.65 9.41 1.01
CA ALA A 216 -20.63 10.69 0.29
C ALA A 216 -19.50 10.71 -0.75
N VAL A 217 -18.30 10.27 -0.38
CA VAL A 217 -17.20 10.08 -1.33
C VAL A 217 -17.62 9.16 -2.47
N TYR A 218 -18.23 8.02 -2.16
CA TYR A 218 -18.68 7.06 -3.17
C TYR A 218 -19.68 7.63 -4.15
N PHE A 219 -20.73 8.30 -3.62
CA PHE A 219 -21.75 8.90 -4.48
C PHE A 219 -21.21 10.09 -5.28
N GLY A 220 -20.28 10.88 -4.71
CA GLY A 220 -19.54 11.90 -5.44
C GLY A 220 -18.78 11.33 -6.64
N PHE A 221 -18.05 10.21 -6.43
CA PHE A 221 -17.40 9.50 -7.51
C PHE A 221 -18.34 9.01 -8.60
N LYS A 222 -19.47 8.42 -8.21
CA LYS A 222 -20.48 7.97 -9.17
C LYS A 222 -21.05 9.14 -9.99
N SER A 223 -21.33 10.25 -9.32
CA SER A 223 -21.89 11.42 -9.97
C SER A 223 -20.95 12.07 -10.97
N PHE A 224 -19.64 12.08 -10.65
CA PHE A 224 -18.63 12.72 -11.48
C PHE A 224 -17.74 11.72 -12.25
N GLN A 225 -18.16 10.46 -12.37
CA GLN A 225 -17.36 9.42 -13.04
C GLN A 225 -16.79 9.82 -14.41
N PRO A 226 -17.53 10.49 -15.32
CA PRO A 226 -16.97 10.91 -16.61
C PRO A 226 -15.82 11.92 -16.46
N LEU A 227 -15.86 12.81 -15.45
CA LEU A 227 -14.84 13.81 -15.21
C LEU A 227 -13.60 13.23 -14.53
N LEU A 228 -13.77 12.16 -13.76
CA LEU A 228 -12.73 11.57 -12.91
C LEU A 228 -11.98 10.41 -13.57
N LYS A 229 -12.53 9.83 -14.64
CA LYS A 229 -11.95 8.66 -15.31
C LYS A 229 -10.54 8.94 -15.81
N GLY A 230 -9.57 8.11 -15.37
CA GLY A 230 -8.17 8.21 -15.76
C GLY A 230 -7.40 9.37 -15.16
N LYS A 231 -7.97 10.07 -14.16
CA LYS A 231 -7.32 11.21 -13.48
C LYS A 231 -6.86 10.88 -12.08
N HIS A 232 -5.82 11.57 -11.65
CA HIS A 232 -5.39 11.62 -10.26
C HIS A 232 -6.29 12.60 -9.49
N VAL A 233 -7.11 12.07 -8.58
CA VAL A 233 -8.14 12.82 -7.87
C VAL A 233 -7.70 13.12 -6.44
N CYS A 234 -7.76 14.39 -6.04
CA CYS A 234 -7.65 14.80 -4.64
C CYS A 234 -9.06 14.88 -4.03
N ILE A 235 -9.29 14.13 -2.95
CA ILE A 235 -10.55 14.23 -2.21
C ILE A 235 -10.34 15.11 -0.99
N LYS A 236 -11.21 16.09 -0.81
CA LYS A 236 -11.27 16.97 0.36
C LYS A 236 -12.51 16.60 1.19
N THR A 237 -12.31 16.31 2.46
CA THR A 237 -13.36 16.08 3.47
C THR A 237 -12.84 16.56 4.81
N ASP A 238 -13.69 17.03 5.69
CA ASP A 238 -13.37 17.42 7.06
C ASP A 238 -13.31 16.22 8.02
N ASN A 239 -13.77 15.05 7.59
CA ASN A 239 -13.79 13.84 8.41
C ASN A 239 -12.43 13.13 8.41
N SER A 240 -11.65 13.31 9.48
CA SER A 240 -10.31 12.71 9.63
C SER A 240 -10.32 11.17 9.56
N THR A 241 -11.40 10.51 10.03
CA THR A 241 -11.55 9.05 9.93
C THR A 241 -11.65 8.62 8.47
N THR A 242 -12.43 9.35 7.66
CA THR A 242 -12.53 9.12 6.21
C THR A 242 -11.19 9.31 5.53
N VAL A 243 -10.45 10.38 5.85
CA VAL A 243 -9.08 10.63 5.35
C VAL A 243 -8.16 9.46 5.67
N CYS A 244 -8.07 9.08 6.95
CA CYS A 244 -7.23 7.95 7.38
C CYS A 244 -7.62 6.64 6.68
N TYR A 245 -8.93 6.38 6.56
CA TYR A 245 -9.45 5.17 5.94
C TYR A 245 -9.08 5.07 4.46
N LEU A 246 -9.27 6.14 3.70
CA LEU A 246 -8.99 6.16 2.27
C LEU A 246 -7.47 6.15 2.00
N ASN A 247 -6.66 6.92 2.74
CA ASN A 247 -5.21 6.88 2.63
C ASN A 247 -4.62 5.51 2.97
N ALA A 248 -5.22 4.80 3.92
CA ALA A 248 -4.87 3.43 4.26
C ALA A 248 -5.51 2.39 3.32
N MET A 249 -6.18 2.80 2.24
CA MET A 249 -6.89 1.94 1.30
C MET A 249 -7.82 0.92 2.01
N GLY A 250 -8.60 1.42 2.98
CA GLY A 250 -9.57 0.59 3.70
C GLY A 250 -8.98 -0.30 4.79
N THR A 251 -7.76 -0.06 5.23
CA THR A 251 -7.08 -0.93 6.21
C THR A 251 -7.66 -0.88 7.64
N LEU A 252 -8.51 0.10 7.96
CA LEU A 252 -8.97 0.34 9.32
C LEU A 252 -10.31 -0.31 9.70
N ASN A 253 -11.15 -0.73 8.73
CA ASN A 253 -12.39 -1.44 9.01
C ASN A 253 -12.83 -2.33 7.83
N PRO A 254 -12.87 -3.68 7.99
CA PRO A 254 -12.79 -4.60 6.86
C PRO A 254 -14.10 -4.87 6.09
N LEU A 255 -15.29 -4.57 6.61
CA LEU A 255 -16.47 -5.30 6.13
C LEU A 255 -17.33 -4.62 5.05
N ARG A 256 -17.25 -3.31 4.79
CA ARG A 256 -18.11 -2.65 3.80
C ARG A 256 -17.43 -1.66 2.86
N ALA A 257 -16.44 -0.91 3.32
CA ALA A 257 -15.84 0.13 2.53
C ALA A 257 -14.68 -0.35 1.63
N THR A 258 -14.06 -1.48 1.93
CA THR A 258 -13.04 -2.10 1.05
C THR A 258 -13.63 -2.46 -0.32
N ASN A 259 -14.89 -2.91 -0.36
CA ASN A 259 -15.59 -3.19 -1.61
C ASN A 259 -15.87 -1.90 -2.42
N LEU A 260 -16.10 -0.78 -1.74
CA LEU A 260 -16.25 0.52 -2.40
C LEU A 260 -14.95 0.92 -3.10
N LEU A 261 -13.81 0.79 -2.43
CA LEU A 261 -12.51 1.13 -3.01
C LEU A 261 -12.10 0.21 -4.17
N LYS A 262 -12.45 -1.09 -4.14
CA LYS A 262 -12.25 -2.02 -5.25
C LYS A 262 -13.02 -1.61 -6.52
N VAL A 263 -14.20 -0.96 -6.36
CA VAL A 263 -15.03 -0.49 -7.47
C VAL A 263 -14.41 0.72 -8.18
N PHE A 264 -13.63 1.54 -7.47
CA PHE A 264 -13.05 2.75 -8.04
C PHE A 264 -11.90 2.50 -9.00
N GLY A 265 -11.34 1.28 -9.06
CA GLY A 265 -10.25 0.85 -9.96
C GLY A 265 -9.27 1.97 -10.32
N CYS A 266 -7.99 1.76 -10.14
CA CYS A 266 -6.88 2.55 -10.69
C CYS A 266 -6.84 4.08 -10.46
N THR A 267 -7.65 4.67 -9.59
CA THR A 267 -7.57 6.10 -9.27
C THR A 267 -6.73 6.32 -8.03
N VAL A 268 -5.62 7.01 -8.17
CA VAL A 268 -4.73 7.35 -7.06
C VAL A 268 -5.37 8.46 -6.23
N TRP A 269 -5.38 8.29 -4.92
CA TRP A 269 -6.02 9.20 -3.98
C TRP A 269 -4.98 9.98 -3.18
N LYS A 270 -5.08 11.29 -3.18
CA LYS A 270 -4.47 12.12 -2.15
C LYS A 270 -5.60 12.77 -1.36
N MET A 271 -5.59 12.62 -0.03
CA MET A 271 -6.58 13.23 0.85
C MET A 271 -5.92 14.31 1.69
N ILE A 272 -6.61 15.43 1.81
CA ILE A 272 -6.21 16.55 2.65
C ILE A 272 -7.40 16.85 3.55
N SER A 273 -7.19 16.82 4.88
CA SER A 273 -8.12 17.42 5.84
C SER A 273 -8.06 18.94 5.69
N GLY A 274 -9.18 19.56 5.51
CA GLY A 274 -9.31 21.03 5.55
C GLY A 274 -9.06 21.58 6.94
#